data_e2a0ab64ba8d5e9bdd5b3174883476fd
#
_entry.id   e2a0ab64ba8d5e9bdd5b3174883476fd
#
_cell.length_a   1.000
_cell.length_b   1.000
_cell.length_c   1.000
_cell.angle_alpha   90.00
_cell.angle_beta   90.00
_cell.angle_gamma   90.00
#
_symmetry.space_group_name_H-M   'P 1'
#
loop_
_entity.id
_entity.type
_entity.pdbx_description
1 polymer ?
#
loop_
_entity_poly.entity_id
_entity_poly.type
_entity_poly.pdbx_seq_one_letter_code
_entity_poly.pdbx_strand_id
1 'polypeptide(L)'
;KDRIEKTKELILDLKLKKGSKILDIGGKQFNDFCDKNNYKYYCIDLHQSQQTGTGGYNKADYCASYDGRNLPYKKNEFDLVIVNFVLHHAAHNTLYLLNQIANITSKYVIIGEDLSELNYDMRWHTRNFEHQPGGMFRSDEEWKTLFKFYNLKLIKQYNIKRKDDFTKDIHRCMYILKKK
;
A
#
# COMPACT_ATOMS: atom_id res chain seq x y z
N LYS A 1 3.57 -13.09 6.76
CA LYS A 1 2.40 -13.97 6.62
C LYS A 1 1.12 -13.26 7.04
N ASP A 2 1.14 -12.57 8.17
CA ASP A 2 -0.06 -11.95 8.75
C ASP A 2 -0.65 -10.80 7.90
N ARG A 3 0.20 -9.97 7.25
CA ARG A 3 -0.27 -8.84 6.44
C ARG A 3 -1.02 -9.26 5.17
N ILE A 4 -0.58 -10.35 4.51
CA ILE A 4 -1.22 -10.85 3.29
C ILE A 4 -2.59 -11.42 3.62
N GLU A 5 -2.65 -12.29 4.62
CA GLU A 5 -3.92 -12.88 5.07
C GLU A 5 -4.88 -11.78 5.55
N LYS A 6 -4.36 -10.80 6.29
CA LYS A 6 -5.19 -9.67 6.71
C LYS A 6 -5.73 -8.87 5.53
N THR A 7 -4.92 -8.61 4.52
CA THR A 7 -5.40 -7.93 3.31
C THR A 7 -6.51 -8.71 2.61
N LYS A 8 -6.38 -10.05 2.50
CA LYS A 8 -7.43 -10.91 1.93
C LYS A 8 -8.74 -10.81 2.70
N GLU A 9 -8.68 -10.87 4.04
CA GLU A 9 -9.86 -10.67 4.89
C GLU A 9 -10.52 -9.31 4.61
N LEU A 10 -9.72 -8.23 4.54
CA LEU A 10 -10.23 -6.89 4.28
C LEU A 10 -10.87 -6.77 2.90
N ILE A 11 -10.32 -7.42 1.87
CA ILE A 11 -10.94 -7.44 0.53
C ILE A 11 -12.31 -8.13 0.60
N LEU A 12 -12.44 -9.26 1.31
CA LEU A 12 -13.71 -9.95 1.46
C LEU A 12 -14.74 -9.11 2.23
N ASP A 13 -14.30 -8.41 3.29
CA ASP A 13 -15.15 -7.50 4.08
C ASP A 13 -15.79 -6.38 3.24
N LEU A 14 -15.10 -5.96 2.16
CA LEU A 14 -15.62 -4.94 1.24
C LEU A 14 -16.77 -5.43 0.35
N LYS A 15 -17.04 -6.73 0.30
CA LYS A 15 -18.14 -7.35 -0.48
C LYS A 15 -18.18 -6.83 -1.93
N LEU A 16 -17.04 -6.80 -2.58
CA LEU A 16 -16.94 -6.38 -3.97
C LEU A 16 -17.76 -7.30 -4.89
N LYS A 17 -18.30 -6.74 -5.96
CA LYS A 17 -19.03 -7.54 -6.98
C LYS A 17 -18.07 -8.44 -7.74
N LYS A 18 -18.55 -9.57 -8.23
CA LYS A 18 -17.83 -10.41 -9.19
C LYS A 18 -17.43 -9.58 -10.41
N GLY A 19 -16.22 -9.78 -10.90
CA GLY A 19 -15.64 -8.99 -11.99
C GLY A 19 -15.07 -7.63 -11.58
N SER A 20 -15.14 -7.24 -10.28
CA SER A 20 -14.48 -6.02 -9.81
C SER A 20 -13.00 -6.02 -10.14
N LYS A 21 -12.49 -4.86 -10.58
CA LYS A 21 -11.08 -4.67 -10.89
C LYS A 21 -10.30 -4.26 -9.64
N ILE A 22 -9.26 -5.02 -9.34
CA ILE A 22 -8.36 -4.79 -8.20
C ILE A 22 -6.96 -4.52 -8.73
N LEU A 23 -6.38 -3.38 -8.37
CA LEU A 23 -4.98 -3.04 -8.64
C LEU A 23 -4.15 -3.18 -7.37
N ASP A 24 -3.02 -3.87 -7.47
CA ASP A 24 -2.01 -3.99 -6.42
C ASP A 24 -0.74 -3.24 -6.84
N ILE A 25 -0.40 -2.16 -6.12
CA ILE A 25 0.77 -1.32 -6.39
C ILE A 25 1.92 -1.77 -5.49
N GLY A 26 3.04 -2.16 -6.11
CA GLY A 26 4.22 -2.68 -5.40
C GLY A 26 4.05 -4.10 -4.87
N GLY A 27 3.01 -4.82 -5.30
CA GLY A 27 2.72 -6.18 -4.91
C GLY A 27 2.30 -7.08 -6.07
N LYS A 28 2.32 -8.39 -5.83
CA LYS A 28 1.92 -9.42 -6.82
C LYS A 28 1.33 -10.67 -6.15
N GLN A 29 0.79 -10.51 -4.95
CA GLN A 29 0.54 -11.65 -4.07
C GLN A 29 -0.93 -12.11 -4.05
N PHE A 30 -1.82 -11.43 -4.78
CA PHE A 30 -3.25 -11.68 -4.68
C PHE A 30 -3.88 -12.31 -5.92
N ASN A 31 -3.09 -12.71 -6.93
CA ASN A 31 -3.62 -13.27 -8.18
C ASN A 31 -4.54 -14.46 -7.93
N ASP A 32 -4.03 -15.53 -7.33
CA ASP A 32 -4.81 -16.75 -7.06
C ASP A 32 -6.03 -16.51 -6.16
N PHE A 33 -5.88 -15.57 -5.20
CA PHE A 33 -6.98 -15.18 -4.33
C PHE A 33 -8.08 -14.46 -5.12
N CYS A 34 -7.71 -13.54 -6.00
CA CYS A 34 -8.64 -12.80 -6.84
C CYS A 34 -9.36 -13.72 -7.82
N ASP A 35 -8.64 -14.63 -8.46
CA ASP A 35 -9.23 -15.63 -9.37
C ASP A 35 -10.27 -16.50 -8.68
N LYS A 36 -9.96 -17.03 -7.50
CA LYS A 36 -10.89 -17.83 -6.68
C LYS A 36 -12.16 -17.08 -6.29
N ASN A 37 -12.08 -15.76 -6.16
CA ASN A 37 -13.21 -14.90 -5.78
C ASN A 37 -13.87 -14.21 -6.98
N ASN A 38 -13.47 -14.55 -8.21
CA ASN A 38 -13.95 -13.94 -9.45
C ASN A 38 -13.72 -12.44 -9.55
N TYR A 39 -12.57 -11.93 -9.06
CA TYR A 39 -12.10 -10.57 -9.27
C TYR A 39 -11.09 -10.51 -10.41
N LYS A 40 -11.00 -9.37 -11.09
CA LYS A 40 -9.97 -9.10 -12.09
C LYS A 40 -8.77 -8.45 -11.42
N TYR A 41 -7.66 -9.17 -11.32
CA TYR A 41 -6.46 -8.71 -10.69
C TYR A 41 -5.48 -8.06 -11.67
N TYR A 42 -4.92 -6.95 -11.24
CA TYR A 42 -3.87 -6.20 -11.92
C TYR A 42 -2.79 -5.88 -10.91
N CYS A 43 -1.53 -5.90 -11.34
CA CYS A 43 -0.43 -5.43 -10.51
C CYS A 43 0.52 -4.52 -11.29
N ILE A 44 1.16 -3.62 -10.58
CA ILE A 44 2.17 -2.71 -11.13
C ILE A 44 3.29 -2.50 -10.12
N ASP A 45 4.52 -2.50 -10.58
CA ASP A 45 5.70 -2.29 -9.75
C ASP A 45 6.73 -1.39 -10.46
N LEU A 46 7.72 -0.93 -9.72
CA LEU A 46 8.80 -0.13 -10.29
C LEU A 46 9.57 -0.91 -11.37
N HIS A 47 10.11 -0.19 -12.35
CA HIS A 47 11.10 -0.77 -13.25
C HIS A 47 12.26 -1.36 -12.43
N GLN A 48 12.78 -2.47 -12.88
CA GLN A 48 13.80 -3.25 -12.17
C GLN A 48 15.07 -2.43 -11.83
N SER A 49 15.42 -1.46 -12.69
CA SER A 49 16.54 -0.52 -12.48
C SER A 49 16.31 0.51 -11.36
N GLN A 50 15.10 0.66 -10.88
CA GLN A 50 14.70 1.64 -9.85
C GLN A 50 14.37 0.99 -8.51
N GLN A 51 14.44 -0.34 -8.42
CA GLN A 51 14.18 -1.08 -7.20
C GLN A 51 15.41 -1.04 -6.29
N THR A 52 15.28 -0.36 -5.15
CA THR A 52 16.36 -0.21 -4.16
C THR A 52 16.27 -1.19 -3.00
N GLY A 53 15.25 -2.06 -2.97
CA GLY A 53 15.01 -2.99 -1.87
C GLY A 53 15.74 -4.33 -2.02
N THR A 54 16.17 -4.90 -0.90
CA THR A 54 16.84 -6.22 -0.79
C THR A 54 15.92 -7.43 -1.03
N GLY A 55 14.64 -7.21 -1.24
CA GLY A 55 13.69 -8.26 -1.59
C GLY A 55 13.83 -8.62 -3.07
N GLY A 56 14.40 -9.80 -3.36
CA GLY A 56 14.47 -10.33 -4.72
C GLY A 56 13.07 -10.48 -5.32
N TYR A 57 12.64 -9.45 -6.01
CA TYR A 57 11.38 -9.48 -6.74
C TYR A 57 11.57 -10.24 -8.03
N ASN A 58 11.22 -11.51 -8.03
CA ASN A 58 10.95 -12.20 -9.28
C ASN A 58 9.77 -11.47 -9.93
N LYS A 59 10.06 -10.77 -11.03
CA LYS A 59 9.05 -10.09 -11.84
C LYS A 59 8.05 -11.16 -12.31
N ALA A 60 6.82 -11.06 -11.81
CA ALA A 60 5.77 -11.86 -12.40
C ALA A 60 5.46 -11.25 -13.78
N ASP A 61 5.51 -12.03 -14.84
CA ASP A 61 5.36 -11.58 -16.22
C ASP A 61 4.04 -10.86 -16.50
N TYR A 62 3.07 -11.00 -15.60
CA TYR A 62 1.76 -10.36 -15.69
C TYR A 62 1.66 -8.99 -15.00
N CYS A 63 2.68 -8.55 -14.25
CA CYS A 63 2.70 -7.23 -13.64
C CYS A 63 3.22 -6.16 -14.60
N ALA A 64 2.51 -5.05 -14.70
CA ALA A 64 2.99 -3.87 -15.40
C ALA A 64 4.17 -3.23 -14.66
N SER A 65 4.94 -2.40 -15.35
CA SER A 65 6.02 -1.62 -14.75
C SER A 65 5.77 -0.12 -14.93
N TYR A 66 6.22 0.70 -13.97
CA TYR A 66 6.13 2.15 -14.06
C TYR A 66 7.38 2.84 -13.52
N ASP A 67 7.48 4.14 -13.73
CA ASP A 67 8.64 4.97 -13.39
C ASP A 67 8.69 5.40 -11.90
N GLY A 68 7.81 4.88 -11.05
CA GLY A 68 7.68 5.28 -9.63
C GLY A 68 6.93 6.59 -9.43
N ARG A 69 6.49 7.24 -10.50
CA ARG A 69 5.81 8.53 -10.46
C ARG A 69 4.45 8.51 -11.13
N ASN A 70 4.37 8.01 -12.37
CA ASN A 70 3.17 8.10 -13.19
C ASN A 70 2.48 6.73 -13.31
N LEU A 71 1.25 6.62 -12.81
CA LEU A 71 0.42 5.43 -12.98
C LEU A 71 -0.31 5.51 -14.33
N PRO A 72 -0.13 4.53 -15.25
CA PRO A 72 -0.67 4.58 -16.60
C PRO A 72 -2.14 4.16 -16.68
N TYR A 73 -2.97 4.66 -15.77
CA TYR A 73 -4.37 4.25 -15.64
C TYR A 73 -5.34 5.43 -15.72
N LYS A 74 -6.57 5.12 -16.13
CA LYS A 74 -7.64 6.12 -16.27
C LYS A 74 -8.31 6.42 -14.95
N LYS A 75 -8.96 7.58 -14.89
CA LYS A 75 -9.81 7.97 -13.75
C LYS A 75 -10.89 6.90 -13.49
N ASN A 76 -11.06 6.53 -12.21
CA ASN A 76 -12.06 5.56 -11.76
C ASN A 76 -11.96 4.16 -12.41
N GLU A 77 -10.77 3.74 -12.79
CA GLU A 77 -10.58 2.48 -13.50
C GLU A 77 -10.71 1.25 -12.60
N PHE A 78 -10.34 1.36 -11.31
CA PHE A 78 -10.31 0.23 -10.38
C PHE A 78 -11.35 0.37 -9.26
N ASP A 79 -12.05 -0.71 -8.96
CA ASP A 79 -12.98 -0.76 -7.82
C ASP A 79 -12.23 -0.75 -6.48
N LEU A 80 -11.05 -1.34 -6.44
CA LEU A 80 -10.14 -1.36 -5.30
C LEU A 80 -8.70 -1.15 -5.76
N VAL A 81 -7.98 -0.27 -5.07
CA VAL A 81 -6.52 -0.14 -5.18
C VAL A 81 -5.89 -0.56 -3.85
N ILE A 82 -4.89 -1.43 -3.90
CA ILE A 82 -4.12 -1.92 -2.75
C ILE A 82 -2.71 -1.33 -2.84
N VAL A 83 -2.24 -0.76 -1.74
CA VAL A 83 -0.90 -0.17 -1.62
C VAL A 83 -0.33 -0.55 -0.26
N ASN A 84 0.36 -1.68 -0.20
CA ASN A 84 0.85 -2.21 1.07
C ASN A 84 2.34 -1.96 1.25
N PHE A 85 2.71 -1.09 2.18
CA PHE A 85 4.11 -0.80 2.55
C PHE A 85 4.95 -0.28 1.39
N VAL A 86 4.40 0.63 0.60
CA VAL A 86 5.00 1.22 -0.60
C VAL A 86 5.18 2.73 -0.50
N LEU A 87 4.22 3.45 0.07
CA LEU A 87 4.21 4.91 0.01
C LEU A 87 5.37 5.55 0.78
N HIS A 88 5.85 4.92 1.86
CA HIS A 88 7.03 5.42 2.58
C HIS A 88 8.30 5.32 1.73
N HIS A 89 8.38 4.40 0.76
CA HIS A 89 9.50 4.32 -0.18
C HIS A 89 9.43 5.39 -1.28
N ALA A 90 8.24 5.90 -1.58
CA ALA A 90 8.06 6.93 -2.59
C ALA A 90 8.60 8.30 -2.17
N ALA A 91 8.98 8.48 -0.89
CA ALA A 91 9.58 9.68 -0.32
C ALA A 91 8.82 10.97 -0.73
N HIS A 92 9.49 11.88 -1.45
CA HIS A 92 8.90 13.13 -1.93
C HIS A 92 7.80 12.93 -2.99
N ASN A 93 7.73 11.79 -3.66
CA ASN A 93 6.67 11.47 -4.60
C ASN A 93 5.38 10.93 -3.93
N THR A 94 5.40 10.68 -2.61
CA THR A 94 4.25 10.09 -1.90
C THR A 94 2.94 10.84 -2.15
N LEU A 95 2.96 12.17 -2.06
CA LEU A 95 1.77 13.00 -2.23
C LEU A 95 1.22 12.90 -3.66
N TYR A 96 2.12 12.94 -4.63
CA TYR A 96 1.77 12.83 -6.03
C TYR A 96 1.17 11.45 -6.35
N LEU A 97 1.79 10.39 -5.84
CA LEU A 97 1.31 9.02 -6.01
C LEU A 97 -0.05 8.81 -5.32
N LEU A 98 -0.23 9.35 -4.11
CA LEU A 98 -1.50 9.26 -3.38
C LEU A 98 -2.64 9.98 -4.13
N ASN A 99 -2.35 11.13 -4.74
CA ASN A 99 -3.31 11.83 -5.61
C ASN A 99 -3.73 10.96 -6.80
N GLN A 100 -2.77 10.32 -7.46
CA GLN A 100 -3.08 9.42 -8.59
C GLN A 100 -3.89 8.21 -8.14
N ILE A 101 -3.52 7.57 -7.01
CA ILE A 101 -4.28 6.46 -6.41
C ILE A 101 -5.73 6.88 -6.18
N ALA A 102 -5.96 8.04 -5.58
CA ALA A 102 -7.31 8.56 -5.39
C ALA A 102 -8.05 8.80 -6.71
N ASN A 103 -7.34 9.24 -7.76
CA ASN A 103 -7.93 9.49 -9.07
C ASN A 103 -8.33 8.21 -9.82
N ILE A 104 -7.48 7.19 -9.85
CA ILE A 104 -7.73 5.92 -10.56
C ILE A 104 -8.72 5.01 -9.83
N THR A 105 -8.94 5.23 -8.54
CA THR A 105 -9.88 4.48 -7.71
C THR A 105 -11.32 4.93 -7.97
N SER A 106 -12.24 3.97 -8.09
CA SER A 106 -13.67 4.26 -8.18
C SER A 106 -14.40 4.09 -6.84
N LYS A 107 -13.94 3.19 -5.94
CA LYS A 107 -14.65 2.89 -4.69
C LYS A 107 -13.76 2.86 -3.46
N TYR A 108 -12.77 1.96 -3.42
CA TYR A 108 -12.02 1.68 -2.20
C TYR A 108 -10.51 1.70 -2.41
N VAL A 109 -9.78 2.07 -1.35
CA VAL A 109 -8.33 1.92 -1.26
C VAL A 109 -7.99 1.18 0.04
N ILE A 110 -7.07 0.23 -0.03
CA ILE A 110 -6.42 -0.36 1.15
C ILE A 110 -4.97 0.13 1.14
N ILE A 111 -4.55 0.79 2.21
CA ILE A 111 -3.17 1.26 2.40
C ILE A 111 -2.61 0.62 3.66
N GLY A 112 -1.50 -0.07 3.54
CA GLY A 112 -0.70 -0.55 4.67
C GLY A 112 0.57 0.26 4.80
N GLU A 113 0.92 0.74 6.02
CA GLU A 113 2.12 1.52 6.26
C GLU A 113 2.77 1.24 7.61
N ASP A 114 4.09 1.36 7.66
CA ASP A 114 4.84 1.46 8.89
C ASP A 114 4.72 2.91 9.40
N LEU A 115 4.37 3.08 10.68
CA LEU A 115 4.11 4.40 11.25
C LEU A 115 5.31 4.94 11.99
N SER A 116 5.55 6.26 11.87
CA SER A 116 6.39 7.00 12.79
C SER A 116 5.54 7.49 13.97
N GLU A 117 5.90 7.14 15.19
CA GLU A 117 5.24 7.64 16.39
C GLU A 117 6.15 8.56 17.18
N LEU A 118 5.55 9.51 17.92
CA LEU A 118 6.26 10.54 18.66
C LEU A 118 7.19 10.00 19.77
N ASN A 119 6.99 8.74 20.19
CA ASN A 119 7.78 8.08 21.25
C ASN A 119 8.77 7.05 20.69
N TYR A 120 9.35 7.32 19.57
CA TYR A 120 10.25 6.41 18.85
C TYR A 120 11.54 6.10 19.61
N ASP A 121 11.88 4.84 19.66
CA ASP A 121 13.29 4.45 19.86
C ASP A 121 14.10 4.91 18.62
N MET A 122 14.98 5.87 18.85
CA MET A 122 15.87 6.43 17.81
C MET A 122 16.64 5.34 17.06
N ARG A 123 16.91 4.19 17.69
CA ARG A 123 17.57 3.04 17.07
C ARG A 123 16.78 2.47 15.89
N TRP A 124 15.45 2.49 15.96
CA TRP A 124 14.62 2.04 14.85
C TRP A 124 14.69 3.01 13.67
N HIS A 125 14.64 4.31 13.93
CA HIS A 125 14.79 5.33 12.91
C HIS A 125 16.13 5.20 12.18
N THR A 126 17.22 5.09 12.91
CA THR A 126 18.57 4.94 12.36
C THR A 126 18.65 3.67 11.50
N ARG A 127 18.18 2.55 12.01
CA ARG A 127 18.21 1.27 11.30
C ARG A 127 17.36 1.27 10.03
N ASN A 128 16.17 1.83 10.08
CA ASN A 128 15.33 1.91 8.87
C ASN A 128 15.89 2.91 7.85
N PHE A 129 16.49 3.99 8.32
CA PHE A 129 17.16 4.94 7.43
C PHE A 129 18.37 4.28 6.73
N GLU A 130 19.13 3.46 7.44
CA GLU A 130 20.25 2.70 6.87
C GLU A 130 19.80 1.64 5.87
N HIS A 131 18.70 0.92 6.15
CA HIS A 131 18.18 -0.13 5.27
C HIS A 131 17.26 0.37 4.16
N GLN A 132 16.70 1.55 4.31
CA GLN A 132 15.78 2.18 3.36
C GLN A 132 16.11 3.66 3.20
N PRO A 133 17.30 3.97 2.64
CA PRO A 133 17.71 5.35 2.46
C PRO A 133 16.68 6.10 1.60
N GLY A 134 16.22 7.24 2.09
CA GLY A 134 15.19 8.06 1.45
C GLY A 134 13.75 7.68 1.79
N GLY A 135 13.52 6.68 2.64
CA GLY A 135 12.18 6.38 3.15
C GLY A 135 11.62 7.53 3.98
N MET A 136 10.33 7.83 3.82
CA MET A 136 9.64 8.84 4.59
C MET A 136 8.47 8.23 5.35
N PHE A 137 8.64 8.08 6.66
CA PHE A 137 7.62 7.55 7.55
C PHE A 137 6.77 8.68 8.12
N ARG A 138 5.47 8.45 8.23
CA ARG A 138 4.48 9.40 8.76
C ARG A 138 3.76 8.81 9.94
N SER A 139 3.28 9.67 10.83
CA SER A 139 2.41 9.28 11.92
C SER A 139 1.02 8.89 11.40
N ASP A 140 0.23 8.23 12.25
CA ASP A 140 -1.16 7.89 11.97
C ASP A 140 -2.00 9.14 11.64
N GLU A 141 -1.82 10.21 12.40
CA GLU A 141 -2.55 11.48 12.19
C GLU A 141 -2.15 12.18 10.88
N GLU A 142 -0.87 12.13 10.50
CA GLU A 142 -0.43 12.67 9.21
C GLU A 142 -1.06 11.89 8.04
N TRP A 143 -1.10 10.55 8.11
CA TRP A 143 -1.78 9.74 7.10
C TRP A 143 -3.26 10.06 7.00
N LYS A 144 -3.98 10.15 8.11
CA LYS A 144 -5.42 10.50 8.14
C LYS A 144 -5.68 11.89 7.56
N THR A 145 -4.80 12.84 7.82
CA THR A 145 -4.87 14.18 7.26
C THR A 145 -4.72 14.16 5.74
N LEU A 146 -3.73 13.40 5.22
CA LEU A 146 -3.52 13.24 3.79
C LEU A 146 -4.73 12.54 3.11
N PHE A 147 -5.25 11.48 3.71
CA PHE A 147 -6.44 10.80 3.16
C PHE A 147 -7.63 11.76 3.02
N LYS A 148 -7.87 12.55 4.06
CA LYS A 148 -8.94 13.57 4.04
C LYS A 148 -8.71 14.61 2.94
N PHE A 149 -7.46 15.06 2.77
CA PHE A 149 -7.09 16.04 1.74
C PHE A 149 -7.37 15.51 0.33
N TYR A 150 -7.12 14.22 0.07
CA TYR A 150 -7.38 13.59 -1.23
C TYR A 150 -8.80 12.98 -1.36
N ASN A 151 -9.76 13.41 -0.54
CA ASN A 151 -11.15 12.95 -0.57
C ASN A 151 -11.32 11.42 -0.37
N LEU A 152 -10.43 10.83 0.38
CA LEU A 152 -10.51 9.43 0.82
C LEU A 152 -11.04 9.40 2.26
N LYS A 153 -12.24 8.85 2.43
CA LYS A 153 -12.87 8.71 3.77
C LYS A 153 -12.36 7.43 4.43
N LEU A 154 -11.75 7.56 5.59
CA LEU A 154 -11.39 6.41 6.43
C LEU A 154 -12.68 5.68 6.87
N ILE A 155 -12.77 4.37 6.57
CA ILE A 155 -13.88 3.50 7.00
C ILE A 155 -13.45 2.68 8.20
N LYS A 156 -12.25 2.09 8.14
CA LYS A 156 -11.74 1.15 9.12
C LYS A 156 -10.22 1.21 9.18
N GLN A 157 -9.69 0.93 10.35
CA GLN A 157 -8.25 0.93 10.61
C GLN A 157 -7.89 -0.31 11.43
N TYR A 158 -6.77 -0.93 11.11
CA TYR A 158 -6.23 -2.07 11.84
C TYR A 158 -4.77 -1.81 12.18
N ASN A 159 -4.47 -1.83 13.47
CA ASN A 159 -3.10 -1.79 13.96
C ASN A 159 -2.54 -3.21 13.99
N ILE A 160 -1.43 -3.42 13.29
CA ILE A 160 -0.72 -4.69 13.25
C ILE A 160 0.57 -4.53 14.05
N LYS A 161 0.66 -5.20 15.18
CA LYS A 161 1.92 -5.28 15.92
C LYS A 161 2.84 -6.27 15.21
N ARG A 162 4.06 -5.85 14.90
CA ARG A 162 5.10 -6.76 14.41
C ARG A 162 5.69 -7.52 15.59
N LYS A 163 5.72 -8.85 15.49
CA LYS A 163 6.38 -9.74 16.45
C LYS A 163 7.77 -10.10 15.92
N ASP A 164 8.72 -9.21 16.00
CA ASP A 164 10.12 -9.60 15.90
C ASP A 164 10.92 -8.99 17.04
N ASP A 165 11.98 -9.67 17.46
CA ASP A 165 12.73 -9.31 18.66
C ASP A 165 13.49 -7.98 18.53
N PHE A 166 13.67 -7.47 17.33
CA PHE A 166 14.41 -6.24 17.04
C PHE A 166 13.50 -5.03 16.79
N THR A 167 12.21 -5.25 16.58
CA THR A 167 11.27 -4.21 16.16
C THR A 167 9.95 -4.30 16.92
N LYS A 168 10.00 -4.60 18.22
CA LYS A 168 8.82 -4.76 19.08
C LYS A 168 7.87 -3.56 19.05
N ASP A 169 8.38 -2.40 18.66
CA ASP A 169 7.69 -1.12 18.71
C ASP A 169 7.35 -0.54 17.33
N ILE A 170 7.54 -1.30 16.23
CA ILE A 170 7.06 -0.82 14.93
C ILE A 170 5.56 -0.99 14.87
N HIS A 171 4.88 0.14 14.87
CA HIS A 171 3.45 0.17 14.65
C HIS A 171 3.19 0.13 13.14
N ARG A 172 2.44 -0.86 12.72
CA ARG A 172 1.92 -1.00 11.37
C ARG A 172 0.44 -0.76 11.38
N CYS A 173 -0.01 -0.04 10.41
CA CYS A 173 -1.42 0.20 10.25
C CYS A 173 -1.90 -0.15 8.85
N MET A 174 -3.08 -0.75 8.76
CA MET A 174 -3.81 -0.91 7.52
C MET A 174 -5.07 -0.06 7.57
N TYR A 175 -5.23 0.79 6.57
CA TYR A 175 -6.35 1.70 6.41
C TYR A 175 -7.25 1.22 5.28
N ILE A 176 -8.56 1.17 5.53
CA ILE A 176 -9.56 0.98 4.51
C ILE A 176 -10.24 2.32 4.28
N LEU A 177 -10.14 2.78 3.05
CA LEU A 177 -10.61 4.08 2.63
C LEU A 177 -11.68 3.92 1.56
N LYS A 178 -12.67 4.80 1.58
CA LYS A 178 -13.69 4.92 0.55
C LYS A 178 -13.53 6.26 -0.16
N LYS A 179 -13.54 6.24 -1.47
CA LYS A 179 -13.59 7.46 -2.27
C LYS A 179 -14.92 8.16 -2.04
N LYS A 180 -14.86 9.47 -1.82
CA LYS A 180 -16.04 10.34 -1.74
C LYS A 180 -16.54 10.73 -3.12
#